data_9a071f59905f150af793abdf126f9779
#
_entry.id   9a071f59905f150af793abdf126f9779
#
_cell.length_a   1.000
_cell.length_b   1.000
_cell.length_c   1.000
_cell.angle_alpha   90.00
_cell.angle_beta   90.00
_cell.angle_gamma   90.00
#
_symmetry.space_group_name_H-M   'P 1'
#
loop_
_entity.id
_entity.type
_entity.pdbx_description
1 polymer ?
#
loop_
_entity_poly.entity_id
_entity_poly.type
_entity_poly.pdbx_seq_one_letter_code
_entity_poly.pdbx_strand_id
1 'polypeptide(L)'
;MSPITGRDFRSELPQSPRSAQALSRALESSWLDPAKIHHDSAKFRNLVFEATETIAANLKVSRENLEFVGELGFGFWMGISGLLKGNLRPFIYSDADRQIVHAFAREEDKRQVFKLEIDGNGVADYSQSELPADSVLSWQATNRETGVMQKPCARDDFQIFADMTAASAPDLLPKKWDVALWNPRSFAGPEGIAILAIHEDAQWQSPLPKMDNRRTFGSYSKAALISTAISLEDWLADEKRVAKQLSELNLRLRKELSERIPNLKFAGQSEYCDARYLALVIPNIIAEELLRRLDSNDFKIDAGSACGGGALSPSHVLKAMGLGETGHIRITLKKEHSERDVIDLAIRLGDAVTGLLD
;
A
#
# COMPACT_ATOMS: atom_id res chain seq x y z
N MET A 1 12.26 18.43 9.63
CA MET A 1 12.57 17.02 9.30
C MET A 1 13.80 17.02 8.43
N SER A 2 14.78 16.15 8.71
CA SER A 2 15.93 15.97 7.83
C SER A 2 15.46 15.50 6.45
N PRO A 3 15.96 16.05 5.35
CA PRO A 3 15.66 15.52 4.02
C PRO A 3 16.04 14.03 3.99
N ILE A 4 15.35 13.24 3.16
CA ILE A 4 15.73 11.86 2.91
C ILE A 4 17.19 11.88 2.47
N THR A 5 18.03 11.13 3.17
CA THR A 5 19.41 10.94 2.73
C THR A 5 19.46 9.81 1.70
N GLY A 6 20.44 9.79 0.82
CA GLY A 6 20.69 8.69 -0.12
C GLY A 6 20.95 7.33 0.57
N ARG A 7 20.91 7.28 1.90
CA ARG A 7 21.10 6.09 2.74
C ARG A 7 19.82 5.60 3.43
N ASP A 8 18.65 6.25 3.17
CA ASP A 8 17.37 5.88 3.78
C ASP A 8 16.49 5.10 2.80
N PHE A 9 16.55 3.79 2.88
CA PHE A 9 15.81 2.83 2.06
C PHE A 9 14.64 2.18 2.79
N ARG A 10 14.17 2.78 3.89
CA ARG A 10 12.96 2.31 4.60
C ARG A 10 11.70 2.60 3.79
N SER A 11 10.63 1.88 4.15
CA SER A 11 9.34 2.01 3.48
C SER A 11 8.57 3.30 3.76
N GLU A 12 8.97 4.05 4.79
CA GLU A 12 8.36 5.33 5.09
C GLU A 12 8.74 6.39 4.06
N LEU A 13 7.70 7.05 3.53
CA LEU A 13 7.85 8.23 2.71
C LEU A 13 7.52 9.48 3.55
N PRO A 14 8.39 10.48 3.60
CA PRO A 14 8.01 11.75 4.17
C PRO A 14 6.93 12.40 3.31
N GLN A 15 6.08 13.15 3.96
CA GLN A 15 5.09 13.96 3.26
C GLN A 15 5.77 14.96 2.30
N SER A 16 5.22 15.13 1.09
CA SER A 16 5.79 16.10 0.13
C SER A 16 5.76 17.51 0.71
N PRO A 17 6.76 18.36 0.44
CA PRO A 17 6.82 19.71 1.02
C PRO A 17 5.57 20.56 0.72
N ARG A 18 5.02 20.49 -0.50
CA ARG A 18 3.79 21.21 -0.87
C ARG A 18 2.59 20.66 -0.10
N SER A 19 2.47 19.36 0.02
CA SER A 19 1.41 18.69 0.77
C SER A 19 1.50 19.03 2.28
N ALA A 20 2.70 19.03 2.87
CA ALA A 20 2.90 19.42 4.26
C ALA A 20 2.53 20.89 4.52
N GLN A 21 2.88 21.80 3.60
CA GLN A 21 2.49 23.21 3.68
C GLN A 21 0.98 23.37 3.53
N ALA A 22 0.33 22.62 2.62
CA ALA A 22 -1.11 22.64 2.44
C ALA A 22 -1.84 22.15 3.70
N LEU A 23 -1.32 21.09 4.35
CA LEU A 23 -1.83 20.59 5.62
C LEU A 23 -1.79 21.67 6.70
N SER A 24 -0.63 22.32 6.87
CA SER A 24 -0.44 23.38 7.89
C SER A 24 -1.43 24.53 7.69
N ARG A 25 -1.57 25.02 6.44
CA ARG A 25 -2.53 26.10 6.12
C ARG A 25 -3.97 25.67 6.31
N ALA A 26 -4.33 24.46 5.91
CA ALA A 26 -5.69 23.97 6.05
C ALA A 26 -6.09 23.77 7.52
N LEU A 27 -5.13 23.44 8.40
CA LEU A 27 -5.37 23.33 9.84
C LEU A 27 -5.82 24.65 10.47
N GLU A 28 -5.38 25.79 9.96
CA GLU A 28 -5.82 27.13 10.44
C GLU A 28 -7.33 27.35 10.28
N SER A 29 -7.95 26.69 9.28
CA SER A 29 -9.39 26.79 9.00
C SER A 29 -10.18 25.52 9.33
N SER A 30 -9.53 24.44 9.74
CA SER A 30 -10.16 23.12 9.92
C SER A 30 -11.15 23.02 11.11
N TRP A 31 -11.13 24.00 11.99
CA TRP A 31 -12.13 24.14 13.08
C TRP A 31 -13.50 24.60 12.55
N LEU A 32 -13.58 25.15 11.34
CA LEU A 32 -14.82 25.53 10.70
C LEU A 32 -15.63 24.30 10.30
N ASP A 33 -16.93 24.33 10.56
CA ASP A 33 -17.83 23.32 10.04
C ASP A 33 -18.28 23.68 8.63
N PRO A 34 -17.89 22.91 7.59
CA PRO A 34 -18.27 23.21 6.21
C PRO A 34 -19.78 23.08 5.95
N ALA A 35 -20.55 22.47 6.85
CA ALA A 35 -22.00 22.39 6.71
C ALA A 35 -22.73 23.69 7.12
N LYS A 36 -22.04 24.62 7.82
CA LYS A 36 -22.63 25.89 8.23
C LYS A 36 -22.75 26.87 7.07
N ILE A 37 -23.73 27.81 7.20
CA ILE A 37 -24.04 28.80 6.14
C ILE A 37 -23.15 30.05 6.21
N HIS A 38 -22.28 30.17 7.21
CA HIS A 38 -21.39 31.33 7.35
C HIS A 38 -20.38 31.43 6.20
N HIS A 39 -19.98 32.65 5.86
CA HIS A 39 -19.09 32.93 4.75
C HIS A 39 -17.76 32.16 4.81
N ASP A 40 -17.14 32.10 5.99
CA ASP A 40 -15.87 31.39 6.17
C ASP A 40 -16.04 29.87 6.06
N SER A 41 -17.15 29.33 6.60
CA SER A 41 -17.53 27.92 6.41
C SER A 41 -17.76 27.58 4.92
N ALA A 42 -18.36 28.50 4.16
CA ALA A 42 -18.56 28.33 2.73
C ALA A 42 -17.24 28.32 1.96
N LYS A 43 -16.29 29.19 2.30
CA LYS A 43 -14.92 29.15 1.73
C LYS A 43 -14.23 27.84 2.01
N PHE A 44 -14.28 27.39 3.26
CA PHE A 44 -13.65 26.11 3.65
C PHE A 44 -14.31 24.91 2.96
N ARG A 45 -15.66 24.93 2.83
CA ARG A 45 -16.40 23.92 2.05
C ARG A 45 -15.94 23.87 0.59
N ASN A 46 -15.71 25.01 -0.06
CA ASN A 46 -15.22 25.06 -1.43
C ASN A 46 -13.81 24.42 -1.55
N LEU A 47 -12.90 24.70 -0.61
CA LEU A 47 -11.58 24.05 -0.59
C LEU A 47 -11.69 22.52 -0.45
N VAL A 48 -12.57 22.04 0.43
CA VAL A 48 -12.83 20.61 0.58
C VAL A 48 -13.41 20.00 -0.69
N PHE A 49 -14.34 20.72 -1.35
CA PHE A 49 -14.95 20.31 -2.61
C PHE A 49 -13.90 20.20 -3.72
N GLU A 50 -13.11 21.27 -3.94
CA GLU A 50 -12.04 21.30 -4.93
C GLU A 50 -11.00 20.19 -4.71
N ALA A 51 -10.61 19.96 -3.46
CA ALA A 51 -9.70 18.85 -3.14
C ALA A 51 -10.31 17.49 -3.46
N THR A 52 -11.62 17.29 -3.22
CA THR A 52 -12.32 16.05 -3.57
C THR A 52 -12.39 15.85 -5.08
N GLU A 53 -12.70 16.90 -5.86
CA GLU A 53 -12.68 16.89 -7.32
C GLU A 53 -11.27 16.55 -7.86
N THR A 54 -10.23 17.15 -7.28
CA THR A 54 -8.84 16.89 -7.64
C THR A 54 -8.48 15.42 -7.42
N ILE A 55 -8.86 14.86 -6.28
CA ILE A 55 -8.63 13.43 -5.99
C ILE A 55 -9.38 12.55 -6.98
N ALA A 56 -10.66 12.84 -7.23
CA ALA A 56 -11.51 12.09 -8.16
C ALA A 56 -10.92 12.06 -9.57
N ALA A 57 -10.54 13.24 -10.09
CA ALA A 57 -9.94 13.38 -11.41
C ALA A 57 -8.62 12.62 -11.55
N ASN A 58 -7.74 12.72 -10.54
CA ASN A 58 -6.43 12.07 -10.54
C ASN A 58 -6.53 10.54 -10.39
N LEU A 59 -7.49 10.03 -9.62
CA LEU A 59 -7.76 8.59 -9.50
C LEU A 59 -8.64 8.04 -10.62
N LYS A 60 -9.15 8.90 -11.50
CA LYS A 60 -10.05 8.53 -12.60
C LYS A 60 -11.34 7.84 -12.14
N VAL A 61 -11.87 8.30 -11.02
CA VAL A 61 -13.13 7.82 -10.45
C VAL A 61 -14.14 8.97 -10.36
N SER A 62 -15.43 8.64 -10.31
CA SER A 62 -16.47 9.65 -10.07
C SER A 62 -16.35 10.21 -8.66
N ARG A 63 -16.52 11.53 -8.49
CA ARG A 63 -16.51 12.17 -7.18
C ARG A 63 -17.56 11.59 -6.23
N GLU A 64 -18.72 11.24 -6.78
CA GLU A 64 -19.84 10.66 -6.05
C GLU A 64 -19.51 9.27 -5.48
N ASN A 65 -18.50 8.61 -6.06
CA ASN A 65 -18.02 7.31 -5.61
C ASN A 65 -17.02 7.42 -4.44
N LEU A 66 -16.47 8.63 -4.19
CA LEU A 66 -15.46 8.83 -3.15
C LEU A 66 -16.06 8.97 -1.75
N GLU A 67 -15.45 8.26 -0.83
CA GLU A 67 -15.62 8.39 0.61
C GLU A 67 -14.24 8.53 1.28
N PHE A 68 -14.20 9.12 2.46
CA PHE A 68 -12.98 9.28 3.22
C PHE A 68 -13.17 8.75 4.64
N VAL A 69 -12.14 8.10 5.16
CA VAL A 69 -12.12 7.55 6.51
C VAL A 69 -10.86 7.99 7.23
N GLY A 70 -10.92 8.12 8.55
CA GLY A 70 -9.82 8.65 9.36
C GLY A 70 -8.70 7.64 9.65
N GLU A 71 -8.87 6.37 9.24
CA GLU A 71 -7.92 5.30 9.54
C GLU A 71 -7.98 4.21 8.47
N LEU A 72 -6.82 3.68 8.08
CA LEU A 72 -6.70 2.73 6.97
C LEU A 72 -7.39 1.39 7.26
N GLY A 73 -7.24 0.84 8.46
CA GLY A 73 -7.87 -0.42 8.86
C GLY A 73 -9.38 -0.32 8.86
N PHE A 74 -9.92 0.86 9.23
CA PHE A 74 -11.34 1.12 9.10
C PHE A 74 -11.80 1.16 7.63
N GLY A 75 -10.94 1.62 6.71
CA GLY A 75 -11.19 1.56 5.27
C GLY A 75 -11.32 0.11 4.76
N PHE A 76 -10.43 -0.78 5.19
CA PHE A 76 -10.54 -2.22 4.90
C PHE A 76 -11.85 -2.81 5.43
N TRP A 77 -12.15 -2.53 6.69
CA TRP A 77 -13.38 -3.02 7.32
C TRP A 77 -14.63 -2.49 6.59
N MET A 78 -14.69 -1.21 6.27
CA MET A 78 -15.81 -0.60 5.53
C MET A 78 -15.97 -1.22 4.15
N GLY A 79 -14.88 -1.37 3.41
CA GLY A 79 -14.90 -1.89 2.06
C GLY A 79 -15.39 -3.34 2.00
N ILE A 80 -14.74 -4.23 2.74
CA ILE A 80 -15.04 -5.66 2.74
C ILE A 80 -16.40 -5.94 3.39
N SER A 81 -16.66 -5.43 4.60
CA SER A 81 -17.94 -5.64 5.30
C SER A 81 -19.12 -5.10 4.52
N GLY A 82 -18.93 -4.00 3.78
CA GLY A 82 -19.99 -3.43 2.97
C GLY A 82 -20.39 -4.30 1.79
N LEU A 83 -19.45 -4.97 1.13
CA LEU A 83 -19.71 -5.93 0.07
C LEU A 83 -20.35 -7.23 0.60
N LEU A 84 -20.04 -7.60 1.83
CA LEU A 84 -20.55 -8.80 2.48
C LEU A 84 -21.88 -8.57 3.23
N LYS A 85 -22.31 -7.33 3.42
CA LYS A 85 -23.50 -7.01 4.20
C LYS A 85 -24.78 -7.43 3.50
N GLY A 86 -25.67 -8.11 4.25
CA GLY A 86 -27.01 -8.46 3.78
C GLY A 86 -27.03 -9.66 2.81
N ASN A 87 -25.92 -10.37 2.65
CA ASN A 87 -25.81 -11.56 1.81
C ASN A 87 -24.94 -12.64 2.47
N LEU A 88 -24.88 -13.82 1.88
CA LEU A 88 -24.04 -14.94 2.30
C LEU A 88 -22.98 -15.30 1.23
N ARG A 89 -22.54 -14.31 0.44
CA ARG A 89 -21.51 -14.51 -0.57
C ARG A 89 -20.25 -15.11 0.04
N PRO A 90 -19.62 -16.06 -0.62
CA PRO A 90 -18.30 -16.54 -0.23
C PRO A 90 -17.29 -15.40 -0.23
N PHE A 91 -16.30 -15.47 0.68
CA PHE A 91 -15.20 -14.53 0.74
C PHE A 91 -13.92 -15.19 0.25
N ILE A 92 -13.24 -14.57 -0.72
CA ILE A 92 -12.02 -15.08 -1.33
C ILE A 92 -10.90 -14.08 -1.02
N TYR A 93 -9.77 -14.58 -0.57
CA TYR A 93 -8.55 -13.81 -0.35
C TYR A 93 -7.31 -14.67 -0.64
N SER A 94 -6.13 -14.07 -0.74
CA SER A 94 -4.89 -14.78 -1.05
C SER A 94 -3.87 -14.73 0.09
N ASP A 95 -2.86 -15.62 0.04
CA ASP A 95 -1.71 -15.57 0.92
C ASP A 95 -0.90 -14.26 0.79
N ALA A 96 -1.03 -13.54 -0.33
CA ALA A 96 -0.39 -12.24 -0.52
C ALA A 96 -1.11 -11.09 0.21
N ASP A 97 -2.37 -11.27 0.61
CA ASP A 97 -3.16 -10.22 1.23
C ASP A 97 -2.57 -9.75 2.56
N ARG A 98 -2.93 -8.54 2.96
CA ARG A 98 -2.50 -7.96 4.25
C ARG A 98 -3.04 -8.74 5.42
N GLN A 99 -2.32 -8.72 6.54
CA GLN A 99 -2.74 -9.36 7.80
C GLN A 99 -4.15 -8.95 8.27
N ILE A 100 -4.59 -7.73 7.95
CA ILE A 100 -5.95 -7.29 8.27
C ILE A 100 -7.01 -8.08 7.49
N VAL A 101 -6.74 -8.46 6.24
CA VAL A 101 -7.64 -9.30 5.43
C VAL A 101 -7.66 -10.72 5.97
N HIS A 102 -6.48 -11.27 6.34
CA HIS A 102 -6.39 -12.56 7.02
C HIS A 102 -7.13 -12.57 8.36
N ALA A 103 -7.04 -11.49 9.14
CA ALA A 103 -7.78 -11.36 10.38
C ALA A 103 -9.29 -11.36 10.11
N PHE A 104 -9.73 -10.60 9.11
CA PHE A 104 -11.12 -10.55 8.68
C PHE A 104 -11.63 -11.94 8.28
N ALA A 105 -10.85 -12.69 7.51
CA ALA A 105 -11.20 -14.04 7.07
C ALA A 105 -11.32 -15.03 8.24
N ARG A 106 -10.49 -14.88 9.29
CA ARG A 106 -10.54 -15.75 10.49
C ARG A 106 -11.77 -15.50 11.39
N GLU A 107 -12.25 -14.24 11.42
CA GLU A 107 -13.41 -13.85 12.23
C GLU A 107 -14.74 -14.13 11.51
N GLU A 108 -14.69 -14.49 10.23
CA GLU A 108 -15.90 -14.76 9.44
C GLU A 108 -16.38 -16.19 9.67
N ASP A 109 -17.51 -16.32 10.37
CA ASP A 109 -18.10 -17.61 10.77
C ASP A 109 -19.41 -17.97 10.03
N LYS A 110 -19.97 -17.05 9.24
CA LYS A 110 -21.29 -17.16 8.64
C LYS A 110 -21.27 -17.59 7.18
N ARG A 111 -20.13 -17.49 6.50
CA ARG A 111 -19.98 -17.76 5.07
C ARG A 111 -18.78 -18.64 4.77
N GLN A 112 -18.75 -19.20 3.59
CA GLN A 112 -17.57 -19.92 3.12
C GLN A 112 -16.43 -18.93 2.86
N VAL A 113 -15.23 -19.29 3.30
CA VAL A 113 -14.01 -18.53 3.10
C VAL A 113 -13.01 -19.38 2.30
N PHE A 114 -12.52 -18.82 1.20
CA PHE A 114 -11.55 -19.46 0.32
C PHE A 114 -10.23 -18.69 0.36
N LYS A 115 -9.17 -19.39 0.71
CA LYS A 115 -7.82 -18.83 0.68
C LYS A 115 -7.09 -19.35 -0.56
N LEU A 116 -6.60 -18.45 -1.39
CA LEU A 116 -5.78 -18.77 -2.56
C LEU A 116 -4.32 -18.81 -2.16
N GLU A 117 -3.65 -19.89 -2.53
CA GLU A 117 -2.20 -19.97 -2.45
C GLU A 117 -1.55 -19.09 -3.52
N ILE A 118 -0.35 -18.59 -3.23
CA ILE A 118 0.50 -17.88 -4.18
C ILE A 118 1.61 -18.80 -4.67
N ASP A 119 2.06 -18.56 -5.89
CA ASP A 119 3.20 -19.28 -6.46
C ASP A 119 4.55 -18.78 -5.87
N GLY A 120 5.66 -19.40 -6.27
CA GLY A 120 7.00 -18.98 -5.86
C GLY A 120 7.38 -17.55 -6.29
N ASN A 121 6.63 -16.93 -7.22
CA ASN A 121 6.76 -15.52 -7.61
C ASN A 121 5.84 -14.60 -6.81
N GLY A 122 5.01 -15.12 -5.91
CA GLY A 122 4.09 -14.35 -5.10
C GLY A 122 2.78 -13.98 -5.79
N VAL A 123 2.43 -14.66 -6.89
CA VAL A 123 1.22 -14.40 -7.68
C VAL A 123 0.12 -15.40 -7.34
N ALA A 124 -1.09 -14.90 -7.08
CA ALA A 124 -2.29 -15.71 -6.90
C ALA A 124 -3.00 -15.95 -8.23
N ASP A 125 -3.60 -17.14 -8.40
CA ASP A 125 -4.45 -17.43 -9.54
C ASP A 125 -5.93 -17.21 -9.18
N TYR A 126 -6.49 -16.11 -9.67
CA TYR A 126 -7.90 -15.74 -9.49
C TYR A 126 -8.84 -16.35 -10.55
N SER A 127 -8.28 -17.11 -11.51
CA SER A 127 -9.06 -17.69 -12.62
C SER A 127 -9.56 -19.11 -12.35
N GLN A 128 -9.24 -19.69 -11.19
CA GLN A 128 -9.62 -21.05 -10.82
C GLN A 128 -11.12 -21.29 -10.97
N SER A 129 -11.49 -22.35 -11.68
CA SER A 129 -12.91 -22.69 -11.98
C SER A 129 -13.69 -23.16 -10.76
N GLU A 130 -13.01 -23.69 -9.74
CA GLU A 130 -13.58 -24.18 -8.50
C GLU A 130 -14.09 -23.07 -7.57
N LEU A 131 -13.62 -21.83 -7.79
CA LEU A 131 -14.06 -20.70 -6.97
C LEU A 131 -15.55 -20.41 -7.24
N PRO A 132 -16.35 -20.31 -6.19
CA PRO A 132 -17.79 -20.11 -6.34
C PRO A 132 -18.12 -18.78 -7.00
N ALA A 133 -19.11 -18.80 -7.88
CA ALA A 133 -19.66 -17.59 -8.47
C ALA A 133 -20.27 -16.66 -7.41
N ASP A 134 -20.47 -15.40 -7.75
CA ASP A 134 -21.06 -14.38 -6.86
C ASP A 134 -20.31 -14.21 -5.52
N SER A 135 -18.97 -14.35 -5.57
CA SER A 135 -18.10 -14.19 -4.39
C SER A 135 -17.63 -12.76 -4.21
N VAL A 136 -17.23 -12.42 -3.00
CA VAL A 136 -16.45 -11.21 -2.70
C VAL A 136 -14.97 -11.57 -2.70
N LEU A 137 -14.20 -10.95 -3.59
CA LEU A 137 -12.76 -11.14 -3.72
C LEU A 137 -12.01 -9.95 -3.12
N SER A 138 -11.07 -10.21 -2.20
CA SER A 138 -10.00 -9.27 -1.90
C SER A 138 -8.90 -9.42 -2.95
N TRP A 139 -8.64 -8.35 -3.70
CA TRP A 139 -7.59 -8.29 -4.71
C TRP A 139 -6.60 -7.19 -4.36
N GLN A 140 -5.31 -7.48 -4.35
CA GLN A 140 -4.26 -6.53 -4.01
C GLN A 140 -3.49 -6.12 -5.27
N ALA A 141 -3.40 -4.82 -5.56
CA ALA A 141 -2.65 -4.33 -6.72
C ALA A 141 -1.14 -4.60 -6.61
N THR A 142 -0.57 -4.27 -5.46
CA THR A 142 0.86 -4.41 -5.18
C THR A 142 1.07 -4.90 -3.75
N ASN A 143 1.83 -5.95 -3.59
CA ASN A 143 2.23 -6.41 -2.27
C ASN A 143 3.31 -5.48 -1.69
N ARG A 144 3.03 -4.86 -0.55
CA ARG A 144 3.95 -3.91 0.09
C ARG A 144 5.26 -4.53 0.58
N GLU A 145 5.27 -5.84 0.85
CA GLU A 145 6.46 -6.51 1.37
C GLU A 145 7.41 -6.92 0.26
N THR A 146 6.88 -7.41 -0.86
CA THR A 146 7.66 -8.00 -1.95
C THR A 146 7.74 -7.12 -3.19
N GLY A 147 6.80 -6.18 -3.33
CA GLY A 147 6.61 -5.41 -4.55
C GLY A 147 5.85 -6.17 -5.65
N VAL A 148 5.51 -7.44 -5.45
CA VAL A 148 4.82 -8.24 -6.47
C VAL A 148 3.47 -7.64 -6.80
N MET A 149 3.22 -7.39 -8.07
CA MET A 149 1.95 -6.90 -8.60
C MET A 149 1.07 -8.09 -8.99
N GLN A 150 -0.16 -8.09 -8.49
CA GLN A 150 -1.13 -9.13 -8.83
C GLN A 150 -1.78 -8.86 -10.19
N LYS A 151 -2.01 -9.93 -10.95
CA LYS A 151 -2.79 -9.83 -12.19
C LYS A 151 -4.23 -9.44 -11.86
N PRO A 152 -4.86 -8.57 -12.65
CA PRO A 152 -6.27 -8.27 -12.48
C PRO A 152 -7.13 -9.53 -12.61
N CYS A 153 -8.14 -9.65 -11.75
CA CYS A 153 -9.12 -10.71 -11.89
C CYS A 153 -9.97 -10.49 -13.15
N ALA A 154 -10.08 -11.51 -13.98
CA ALA A 154 -10.85 -11.45 -15.23
C ALA A 154 -12.31 -11.92 -15.07
N ARG A 155 -12.74 -12.32 -13.85
CA ARG A 155 -14.07 -12.82 -13.57
C ARG A 155 -15.06 -11.68 -13.31
N ASP A 156 -16.09 -11.59 -14.13
CA ASP A 156 -17.12 -10.55 -14.03
C ASP A 156 -18.18 -10.87 -12.95
N ASP A 157 -18.24 -12.12 -12.51
CA ASP A 157 -19.19 -12.60 -11.50
C ASP A 157 -18.75 -12.37 -10.04
N PHE A 158 -17.57 -11.77 -9.82
CA PHE A 158 -17.10 -11.42 -8.49
C PHE A 158 -17.41 -9.96 -8.15
N GLN A 159 -17.64 -9.69 -6.86
CA GLN A 159 -17.55 -8.36 -6.28
C GLN A 159 -16.11 -8.15 -5.78
N ILE A 160 -15.40 -7.13 -6.28
CA ILE A 160 -13.97 -6.97 -6.04
C ILE A 160 -13.69 -5.80 -5.09
N PHE A 161 -13.08 -6.12 -3.94
CA PHE A 161 -12.39 -5.15 -3.12
C PHE A 161 -10.94 -5.01 -3.61
N ALA A 162 -10.59 -3.86 -4.19
CA ALA A 162 -9.27 -3.56 -4.72
C ALA A 162 -8.39 -2.82 -3.69
N ASP A 163 -7.41 -3.52 -3.11
CA ASP A 163 -6.37 -2.91 -2.27
C ASP A 163 -5.32 -2.21 -3.13
N MET A 164 -5.46 -0.89 -3.27
CA MET A 164 -4.52 0.01 -3.95
C MET A 164 -3.53 0.67 -2.96
N THR A 165 -3.49 0.24 -1.71
CA THR A 165 -2.80 0.95 -0.62
C THR A 165 -1.28 0.95 -0.72
N ALA A 166 -0.69 0.15 -1.60
CA ALA A 166 0.75 0.12 -1.88
C ALA A 166 1.08 0.38 -3.37
N ALA A 167 0.09 0.64 -4.21
CA ALA A 167 0.32 0.88 -5.64
C ALA A 167 1.13 2.16 -5.89
N SER A 168 2.12 2.09 -6.79
CA SER A 168 2.90 3.27 -7.24
C SER A 168 2.12 4.11 -8.24
N ALA A 169 1.26 3.46 -9.02
CA ALA A 169 0.35 4.08 -9.96
C ALA A 169 -1.07 4.05 -9.38
N PRO A 170 -1.43 4.98 -8.50
CA PRO A 170 -2.70 4.95 -7.77
C PRO A 170 -3.91 5.16 -8.70
N ASP A 171 -3.72 5.68 -9.91
CA ASP A 171 -4.74 5.90 -10.93
C ASP A 171 -4.99 4.68 -11.84
N LEU A 172 -4.25 3.58 -11.67
CA LEU A 172 -4.38 2.35 -12.45
C LEU A 172 -5.23 1.31 -11.73
N LEU A 173 -6.54 1.53 -11.70
CA LEU A 173 -7.51 0.55 -11.24
C LEU A 173 -7.66 -0.61 -12.25
N PRO A 174 -7.97 -1.84 -11.79
CA PRO A 174 -8.37 -2.92 -12.69
C PRO A 174 -9.69 -2.55 -13.41
N LYS A 175 -9.94 -3.15 -14.57
CA LYS A 175 -11.17 -2.88 -15.33
C LYS A 175 -12.44 -3.16 -14.53
N LYS A 176 -12.43 -4.23 -13.74
CA LYS A 176 -13.50 -4.62 -12.82
C LYS A 176 -13.04 -4.33 -11.41
N TRP A 177 -13.79 -3.51 -10.70
CA TRP A 177 -13.66 -3.26 -9.26
C TRP A 177 -15.02 -2.77 -8.74
N ASP A 178 -15.30 -3.03 -7.50
CA ASP A 178 -16.54 -2.61 -6.84
C ASP A 178 -16.25 -1.65 -5.70
N VAL A 179 -15.20 -1.92 -4.93
CA VAL A 179 -14.68 -1.02 -3.89
C VAL A 179 -13.17 -0.95 -4.02
N ALA A 180 -12.60 0.25 -3.95
CA ALA A 180 -11.15 0.44 -3.99
C ALA A 180 -10.69 1.29 -2.80
N LEU A 181 -9.51 0.97 -2.24
CA LEU A 181 -8.96 1.63 -1.06
C LEU A 181 -7.53 2.10 -1.32
N TRP A 182 -7.24 3.37 -1.05
CA TRP A 182 -5.88 3.95 -1.13
C TRP A 182 -5.40 4.48 0.22
N ASN A 183 -4.10 4.40 0.40
CA ASN A 183 -3.39 5.03 1.52
C ASN A 183 -2.58 6.23 1.00
N PRO A 184 -2.91 7.48 1.36
CA PRO A 184 -2.17 8.65 0.93
C PRO A 184 -0.67 8.60 1.22
N ARG A 185 -0.24 7.91 2.27
CA ARG A 185 1.19 7.71 2.57
C ARG A 185 1.96 6.99 1.46
N SER A 186 1.30 6.20 0.60
CA SER A 186 1.96 5.52 -0.53
C SER A 186 2.40 6.46 -1.65
N PHE A 187 1.85 7.68 -1.68
CA PHE A 187 2.21 8.75 -2.61
C PHE A 187 2.61 10.05 -1.87
N ALA A 188 3.35 9.91 -0.77
CA ALA A 188 3.90 11.02 0.04
C ALA A 188 2.83 11.99 0.60
N GLY A 189 1.64 11.49 0.87
CA GLY A 189 0.54 12.22 1.50
C GLY A 189 0.52 12.13 3.03
N PRO A 190 -0.46 12.77 3.67
CA PRO A 190 -0.60 12.81 5.12
C PRO A 190 -1.05 11.46 5.69
N GLU A 191 -0.79 11.28 6.98
CA GLU A 191 -1.37 10.23 7.81
C GLU A 191 -2.76 10.62 8.32
N GLY A 192 -3.53 9.64 8.82
CA GLY A 192 -4.83 9.88 9.46
C GLY A 192 -5.97 10.12 8.47
N ILE A 193 -5.81 9.66 7.24
CA ILE A 193 -6.87 9.62 6.22
C ILE A 193 -6.62 8.45 5.26
N ALA A 194 -7.71 7.82 4.79
CA ALA A 194 -7.69 6.88 3.68
C ALA A 194 -8.81 7.22 2.69
N ILE A 195 -8.58 6.93 1.42
CA ILE A 195 -9.55 7.16 0.35
C ILE A 195 -10.23 5.84 0.03
N LEU A 196 -11.55 5.81 0.11
CA LEU A 196 -12.39 4.68 -0.26
C LEU A 196 -13.25 5.09 -1.46
N ALA A 197 -13.18 4.36 -2.57
CA ALA A 197 -14.12 4.53 -3.66
C ALA A 197 -15.09 3.34 -3.70
N ILE A 198 -16.37 3.63 -3.91
CA ILE A 198 -17.44 2.64 -4.02
C ILE A 198 -18.09 2.86 -5.38
N HIS A 199 -17.91 1.89 -6.28
CA HIS A 199 -18.47 1.98 -7.63
C HIS A 199 -20.00 2.09 -7.57
N GLU A 200 -20.59 2.84 -8.47
CA GLU A 200 -22.06 3.05 -8.49
C GLU A 200 -22.85 1.76 -8.67
N ASP A 201 -22.33 0.78 -9.41
CA ASP A 201 -22.93 -0.53 -9.62
C ASP A 201 -22.57 -1.56 -8.54
N ALA A 202 -21.73 -1.21 -7.57
CA ALA A 202 -21.31 -2.11 -6.52
C ALA A 202 -22.50 -2.51 -5.61
N GLN A 203 -22.62 -3.79 -5.35
CA GLN A 203 -23.60 -4.28 -4.38
C GLN A 203 -23.08 -4.10 -2.94
N TRP A 204 -22.75 -2.86 -2.61
CA TRP A 204 -22.19 -2.45 -1.33
C TRP A 204 -23.26 -1.78 -0.47
N GLN A 205 -23.30 -2.12 0.81
CA GLN A 205 -24.17 -1.50 1.81
C GLN A 205 -23.33 -1.03 2.99
N SER A 206 -23.56 0.20 3.46
CA SER A 206 -22.82 0.70 4.62
C SER A 206 -22.94 -0.26 5.80
N PRO A 207 -21.83 -0.79 6.34
CA PRO A 207 -21.87 -1.62 7.54
C PRO A 207 -22.21 -0.81 8.81
N LEU A 208 -22.12 0.53 8.75
CA LEU A 208 -22.48 1.42 9.84
C LEU A 208 -24.00 1.53 10.00
N PRO A 209 -24.48 1.95 11.18
CA PRO A 209 -25.86 2.32 11.37
C PRO A 209 -26.28 3.45 10.42
N LYS A 210 -27.46 3.32 9.82
CA LYS A 210 -27.97 4.34 8.90
C LYS A 210 -28.46 5.55 9.70
N MET A 211 -27.82 6.70 9.54
CA MET A 211 -28.24 7.97 10.14
C MET A 211 -28.97 8.85 9.12
N ASP A 212 -28.44 8.90 7.90
CA ASP A 212 -28.96 9.68 6.77
C ASP A 212 -28.49 9.02 5.45
N ASN A 213 -28.34 9.77 4.37
CA ASN A 213 -27.88 9.24 3.09
C ASN A 213 -26.35 9.09 2.97
N ARG A 214 -25.56 9.42 4.01
CA ARG A 214 -24.11 9.27 3.98
C ARG A 214 -23.71 7.80 4.09
N ARG A 215 -22.69 7.43 3.37
CA ARG A 215 -22.10 6.08 3.42
C ARG A 215 -21.16 5.91 4.61
N THR A 216 -20.48 7.00 5.01
CA THR A 216 -19.60 7.07 6.19
C THR A 216 -20.08 8.18 7.13
N PHE A 217 -19.59 8.18 8.38
CA PHE A 217 -19.96 9.25 9.34
C PHE A 217 -19.23 10.57 9.09
N GLY A 218 -18.34 10.64 8.09
CA GLY A 218 -17.59 11.84 7.77
C GLY A 218 -16.53 12.23 8.81
N SER A 219 -16.17 11.31 9.70
CA SER A 219 -15.17 11.53 10.76
C SER A 219 -13.76 11.37 10.19
N TYR A 220 -13.30 12.37 9.45
CA TYR A 220 -11.94 12.45 8.90
C TYR A 220 -11.45 13.90 8.92
N SER A 221 -10.15 14.09 8.86
CA SER A 221 -9.51 15.41 8.79
C SER A 221 -9.71 16.06 7.42
N LYS A 222 -10.46 17.16 7.36
CA LYS A 222 -10.62 17.95 6.13
C LYS A 222 -9.28 18.57 5.69
N ALA A 223 -8.43 18.94 6.64
CA ALA A 223 -7.09 19.43 6.35
C ALA A 223 -6.21 18.33 5.71
N ALA A 224 -6.29 17.10 6.22
CA ALA A 224 -5.60 15.98 5.61
C ALA A 224 -6.13 15.66 4.20
N LEU A 225 -7.45 15.78 3.96
CA LEU A 225 -8.03 15.62 2.62
C LEU A 225 -7.45 16.63 1.62
N ILE A 226 -7.42 17.93 1.98
CA ILE A 226 -6.84 18.98 1.13
C ILE A 226 -5.36 18.69 0.83
N SER A 227 -4.62 18.29 1.84
CA SER A 227 -3.22 17.91 1.71
C SER A 227 -3.03 16.66 0.83
N THR A 228 -3.94 15.69 0.89
CA THR A 228 -3.95 14.48 0.07
C THR A 228 -4.09 14.81 -1.42
N ALA A 229 -4.97 15.74 -1.78
CA ALA A 229 -5.13 16.18 -3.16
C ALA A 229 -3.81 16.69 -3.75
N ILE A 230 -3.10 17.54 -3.01
CA ILE A 230 -1.81 18.09 -3.43
C ILE A 230 -0.73 17.01 -3.56
N SER A 231 -0.66 16.06 -2.62
CA SER A 231 0.34 14.99 -2.72
C SER A 231 0.09 14.06 -3.91
N LEU A 232 -1.17 13.79 -4.23
CA LEU A 232 -1.53 12.95 -5.37
C LEU A 232 -1.18 13.63 -6.71
N GLU A 233 -1.46 14.93 -6.86
CA GLU A 233 -1.03 15.72 -8.02
C GLU A 233 0.49 15.70 -8.18
N ASP A 234 1.24 15.99 -7.11
CA ASP A 234 2.71 16.01 -7.13
C ASP A 234 3.28 14.63 -7.51
N TRP A 235 2.64 13.56 -7.03
CA TRP A 235 3.07 12.19 -7.31
C TRP A 235 2.87 11.83 -8.79
N LEU A 236 1.67 12.06 -9.32
CA LEU A 236 1.32 11.71 -10.70
C LEU A 236 2.01 12.59 -11.74
N ALA A 237 2.34 13.83 -11.42
CA ALA A 237 3.06 14.74 -12.32
C ALA A 237 4.41 14.18 -12.80
N ASP A 238 5.11 13.44 -11.96
CA ASP A 238 6.45 12.89 -12.21
C ASP A 238 6.46 11.36 -12.39
N GLU A 239 5.33 10.69 -12.25
CA GLU A 239 5.20 9.23 -12.11
C GLU A 239 6.01 8.46 -13.17
N LYS A 240 5.81 8.74 -14.46
CA LYS A 240 6.47 8.00 -15.54
C LYS A 240 7.99 8.14 -15.51
N ARG A 241 8.49 9.35 -15.24
CA ARG A 241 9.92 9.62 -15.12
C ARG A 241 10.50 8.88 -13.92
N VAL A 242 9.83 8.96 -12.78
CA VAL A 242 10.24 8.29 -11.53
C VAL A 242 10.18 6.78 -11.68
N ALA A 243 9.12 6.22 -12.26
CA ALA A 243 8.99 4.78 -12.49
C ALA A 243 10.16 4.23 -13.34
N LYS A 244 10.54 4.94 -14.42
CA LYS A 244 11.70 4.57 -15.24
C LYS A 244 12.99 4.60 -14.43
N GLN A 245 13.26 5.69 -13.71
CA GLN A 245 14.43 5.83 -12.86
C GLN A 245 14.51 4.71 -11.82
N LEU A 246 13.41 4.42 -11.12
CA LEU A 246 13.38 3.39 -10.10
C LEU A 246 13.57 1.99 -10.68
N SER A 247 13.07 1.72 -11.89
CA SER A 247 13.30 0.46 -12.59
C SER A 247 14.79 0.25 -12.88
N GLU A 248 15.48 1.27 -13.38
CA GLU A 248 16.92 1.22 -13.64
C GLU A 248 17.72 1.00 -12.33
N LEU A 249 17.38 1.71 -11.27
CA LEU A 249 18.00 1.57 -9.95
C LEU A 249 17.75 0.19 -9.33
N ASN A 250 16.53 -0.36 -9.46
CA ASN A 250 16.18 -1.68 -8.94
C ASN A 250 17.00 -2.78 -9.64
N LEU A 251 17.07 -2.73 -10.98
CA LEU A 251 17.88 -3.67 -11.75
C LEU A 251 19.37 -3.57 -11.39
N ARG A 252 19.88 -2.35 -11.23
CA ARG A 252 21.26 -2.13 -10.79
C ARG A 252 21.51 -2.71 -9.41
N LEU A 253 20.64 -2.43 -8.45
CA LEU A 253 20.75 -2.95 -7.08
C LEU A 253 20.70 -4.47 -7.03
N ARG A 254 19.79 -5.12 -7.77
CA ARG A 254 19.71 -6.58 -7.87
C ARG A 254 21.02 -7.18 -8.37
N LYS A 255 21.61 -6.59 -9.42
CA LYS A 255 22.90 -7.03 -9.96
C LYS A 255 24.00 -6.92 -8.92
N GLU A 256 24.18 -5.74 -8.34
CA GLU A 256 25.23 -5.49 -7.34
C GLU A 256 25.13 -6.41 -6.11
N LEU A 257 23.91 -6.66 -5.64
CA LEU A 257 23.68 -7.57 -4.51
C LEU A 257 23.98 -9.03 -4.87
N SER A 258 23.59 -9.48 -6.07
CA SER A 258 23.86 -10.85 -6.52
C SER A 258 25.35 -11.16 -6.67
N GLU A 259 26.15 -10.15 -7.03
CA GLU A 259 27.61 -10.28 -7.18
C GLU A 259 28.34 -10.34 -5.83
N ARG A 260 27.72 -9.79 -4.75
CA ARG A 260 28.36 -9.64 -3.43
C ARG A 260 27.87 -10.62 -2.38
N ILE A 261 26.64 -11.09 -2.49
CA ILE A 261 26.03 -11.92 -1.44
C ILE A 261 25.72 -13.31 -2.00
N PRO A 262 26.47 -14.34 -1.58
CA PRO A 262 26.22 -15.71 -2.02
C PRO A 262 24.84 -16.22 -1.57
N ASN A 263 24.20 -17.03 -2.40
CA ASN A 263 22.91 -17.66 -2.12
C ASN A 263 21.74 -16.70 -1.83
N LEU A 264 21.89 -15.42 -2.16
CA LEU A 264 20.83 -14.44 -2.07
C LEU A 264 19.63 -14.86 -2.92
N LYS A 265 18.41 -14.73 -2.36
CA LYS A 265 17.17 -14.96 -3.10
C LYS A 265 16.34 -13.67 -3.10
N PHE A 266 15.84 -13.29 -4.27
CA PHE A 266 14.88 -12.19 -4.39
C PHE A 266 13.44 -12.73 -4.32
N ALA A 267 12.57 -11.99 -3.66
CA ALA A 267 11.14 -12.25 -3.69
C ALA A 267 10.56 -11.64 -4.97
N GLY A 268 10.03 -12.49 -5.84
CA GLY A 268 9.47 -12.09 -7.13
C GLY A 268 10.50 -11.71 -8.20
N GLN A 269 10.08 -11.81 -9.44
CA GLN A 269 10.87 -11.41 -10.60
C GLN A 269 10.70 -9.92 -10.85
N SER A 270 11.77 -9.22 -11.27
CA SER A 270 11.77 -7.75 -11.43
C SER A 270 10.69 -7.22 -12.37
N GLU A 271 10.35 -7.97 -13.42
CA GLU A 271 9.34 -7.62 -14.42
C GLU A 271 7.89 -7.66 -13.90
N TYR A 272 7.63 -8.37 -12.79
CA TYR A 272 6.32 -8.46 -12.15
C TYR A 272 6.24 -7.70 -10.83
N CYS A 273 7.26 -6.90 -10.51
CA CYS A 273 7.33 -6.15 -9.28
C CYS A 273 7.28 -4.63 -9.53
N ASP A 274 6.60 -3.92 -8.65
CA ASP A 274 6.74 -2.47 -8.52
C ASP A 274 8.20 -2.14 -8.17
N ALA A 275 8.86 -1.40 -9.03
CA ALA A 275 10.30 -1.11 -8.94
C ALA A 275 10.71 -0.35 -7.67
N ARG A 276 9.77 0.20 -6.91
CA ARG A 276 10.06 0.81 -5.60
C ARG A 276 10.50 -0.21 -4.57
N TYR A 277 10.00 -1.43 -4.66
CA TYR A 277 10.21 -2.44 -3.63
C TYR A 277 11.20 -3.50 -4.10
N LEU A 278 12.06 -3.90 -3.18
CA LEU A 278 12.94 -5.03 -3.33
C LEU A 278 12.95 -5.80 -2.02
N ALA A 279 12.37 -7.00 -2.03
CA ALA A 279 12.48 -7.92 -0.92
C ALA A 279 13.46 -9.03 -1.28
N LEU A 280 14.25 -9.42 -0.29
CA LEU A 280 15.28 -10.45 -0.45
C LEU A 280 15.43 -11.27 0.83
N VAL A 281 15.97 -12.46 0.67
CA VAL A 281 16.26 -13.40 1.76
C VAL A 281 17.74 -13.78 1.69
N ILE A 282 18.43 -13.60 2.81
CA ILE A 282 19.83 -14.00 2.98
C ILE A 282 19.84 -15.16 3.96
N PRO A 283 20.12 -16.39 3.49
CA PRO A 283 20.14 -17.57 4.37
C PRO A 283 21.15 -17.43 5.50
N ASN A 284 20.82 -17.99 6.66
CA ASN A 284 21.67 -18.03 7.88
C ASN A 284 22.02 -16.66 8.47
N ILE A 285 21.29 -15.60 8.12
CA ILE A 285 21.47 -14.27 8.69
C ILE A 285 20.28 -13.94 9.61
N ILE A 286 20.58 -13.36 10.75
CA ILE A 286 19.61 -12.73 11.63
C ILE A 286 19.39 -11.29 11.15
N ALA A 287 18.19 -11.01 10.62
CA ALA A 287 17.89 -9.74 9.99
C ALA A 287 18.13 -8.54 10.93
N GLU A 288 17.81 -8.67 12.22
CA GLU A 288 18.00 -7.60 13.21
C GLU A 288 19.48 -7.24 13.42
N GLU A 289 20.37 -8.22 13.41
CA GLU A 289 21.80 -7.96 13.56
C GLU A 289 22.33 -7.23 12.33
N LEU A 290 21.87 -7.64 11.15
CA LEU A 290 22.20 -6.98 9.89
C LEU A 290 21.71 -5.54 9.88
N LEU A 291 20.46 -5.28 10.32
CA LEU A 291 19.93 -3.93 10.43
C LEU A 291 20.75 -3.07 11.38
N ARG A 292 21.13 -3.55 12.56
CA ARG A 292 21.96 -2.82 13.51
C ARG A 292 23.32 -2.47 12.94
N ARG A 293 23.96 -3.39 12.19
CA ARG A 293 25.25 -3.10 11.53
C ARG A 293 25.11 -2.03 10.45
N LEU A 294 24.05 -2.07 9.67
CA LEU A 294 23.79 -1.05 8.64
C LEU A 294 23.48 0.31 9.28
N ASP A 295 22.62 0.33 10.30
CA ASP A 295 22.25 1.56 11.00
C ASP A 295 23.46 2.24 11.66
N SER A 296 24.44 1.47 12.20
CA SER A 296 25.69 2.01 12.72
C SER A 296 26.56 2.71 11.65
N ASN A 297 26.30 2.46 10.38
CA ASN A 297 26.90 3.11 9.22
C ASN A 297 25.94 4.10 8.53
N ASP A 298 24.86 4.48 9.21
CA ASP A 298 23.81 5.41 8.76
C ASP A 298 23.01 4.91 7.54
N PHE A 299 23.05 3.59 7.22
CA PHE A 299 22.18 2.99 6.22
C PHE A 299 20.94 2.40 6.89
N LYS A 300 19.76 2.82 6.41
CA LYS A 300 18.47 2.42 6.96
C LYS A 300 17.69 1.60 5.95
N ILE A 301 17.39 0.36 6.33
CA ILE A 301 16.54 -0.58 5.57
C ILE A 301 15.50 -1.19 6.49
N ASP A 302 14.55 -1.94 5.96
CA ASP A 302 13.56 -2.67 6.75
C ASP A 302 13.87 -4.17 6.82
N ALA A 303 13.47 -4.82 7.92
CA ALA A 303 13.36 -6.27 8.00
C ALA A 303 11.93 -6.73 7.72
N GLY A 304 11.77 -7.97 7.25
CA GLY A 304 10.49 -8.50 6.78
C GLY A 304 9.36 -8.57 7.80
N SER A 305 9.63 -8.48 9.10
CA SER A 305 8.67 -8.75 10.17
C SER A 305 8.47 -7.62 11.19
N ALA A 306 8.93 -6.41 10.93
CA ALA A 306 8.89 -5.28 11.87
C ALA A 306 7.48 -4.69 12.14
N CYS A 307 6.40 -5.38 11.85
CA CYS A 307 5.03 -4.90 12.00
C CYS A 307 4.30 -5.52 13.21
N GLY A 308 4.85 -5.38 14.41
CA GLY A 308 4.13 -5.78 15.63
C GLY A 308 5.07 -5.92 16.82
N GLY A 309 4.83 -5.16 17.89
CA GLY A 309 5.68 -5.09 19.09
C GLY A 309 5.93 -6.42 19.78
N GLY A 310 6.86 -7.20 19.27
CA GLY A 310 7.28 -8.49 19.77
C GLY A 310 8.32 -9.10 18.84
N ALA A 311 8.88 -10.24 19.18
CA ALA A 311 9.88 -10.95 18.38
C ALA A 311 9.47 -11.01 16.90
N LEU A 312 10.43 -10.73 16.01
CA LEU A 312 10.23 -10.69 14.56
C LEU A 312 9.63 -12.00 14.06
N SER A 313 8.36 -11.99 13.68
CA SER A 313 7.73 -13.13 13.00
C SER A 313 8.11 -13.11 11.52
N PRO A 314 8.40 -14.25 10.90
CA PRO A 314 8.65 -14.31 9.47
C PRO A 314 7.46 -13.73 8.68
N SER A 315 7.76 -13.06 7.55
CA SER A 315 6.71 -12.61 6.64
C SER A 315 5.89 -13.82 6.17
N HIS A 316 4.56 -13.75 6.37
CA HIS A 316 3.66 -14.80 5.88
C HIS A 316 3.71 -14.93 4.36
N VAL A 317 3.91 -13.81 3.64
CA VAL A 317 4.02 -13.78 2.18
C VAL A 317 5.28 -14.50 1.72
N LEU A 318 6.45 -14.17 2.28
CA LEU A 318 7.72 -14.82 1.92
C LEU A 318 7.72 -16.31 2.29
N LYS A 319 7.07 -16.66 3.41
CA LYS A 319 6.87 -18.07 3.79
C LYS A 319 5.98 -18.80 2.77
N ALA A 320 4.88 -18.20 2.34
CA ALA A 320 3.99 -18.77 1.32
C ALA A 320 4.69 -18.90 -0.05
N MET A 321 5.63 -18.01 -0.38
CA MET A 321 6.49 -18.11 -1.56
C MET A 321 7.57 -19.20 -1.45
N GLY A 322 7.72 -19.88 -0.31
CA GLY A 322 8.75 -20.89 -0.09
C GLY A 322 10.17 -20.33 0.08
N LEU A 323 10.31 -19.07 0.49
CA LEU A 323 11.60 -18.40 0.62
C LEU A 323 12.28 -18.59 1.98
N GLY A 324 11.68 -19.37 2.88
CA GLY A 324 12.22 -19.65 4.22
C GLY A 324 11.70 -18.69 5.29
N GLU A 325 12.26 -18.78 6.51
CA GLU A 325 11.74 -18.08 7.68
C GLU A 325 12.69 -17.03 8.27
N THR A 326 13.93 -16.93 7.79
CA THR A 326 14.95 -16.03 8.34
C THR A 326 15.63 -15.20 7.26
N GLY A 327 16.29 -14.11 7.65
CA GLY A 327 17.08 -13.28 6.75
C GLY A 327 16.26 -12.40 5.80
N HIS A 328 15.03 -12.08 6.16
CA HIS A 328 14.13 -11.28 5.34
C HIS A 328 14.50 -9.79 5.43
N ILE A 329 14.87 -9.21 4.29
CA ILE A 329 15.22 -7.80 4.15
C ILE A 329 14.32 -7.14 3.13
N ARG A 330 13.91 -5.91 3.41
CA ARG A 330 13.16 -5.05 2.48
C ARG A 330 13.90 -3.75 2.25
N ILE A 331 13.99 -3.38 0.99
CA ILE A 331 14.61 -2.15 0.51
C ILE A 331 13.56 -1.39 -0.28
N THR A 332 13.35 -0.12 0.03
CA THR A 332 12.42 0.74 -0.70
C THR A 332 13.19 1.84 -1.40
N LEU A 333 13.15 1.82 -2.73
CA LEU A 333 13.74 2.86 -3.56
C LEU A 333 12.83 4.10 -3.61
N LYS A 334 13.42 5.27 -3.57
CA LYS A 334 12.76 6.58 -3.59
C LYS A 334 13.31 7.42 -4.73
N LYS A 335 12.55 8.38 -5.21
CA LYS A 335 12.96 9.27 -6.32
C LYS A 335 14.22 10.08 -6.03
N GLU A 336 14.58 10.24 -4.77
CA GLU A 336 15.77 10.92 -4.31
C GLU A 336 17.05 10.09 -4.43
N HIS A 337 16.93 8.76 -4.59
CA HIS A 337 18.08 7.88 -4.72
C HIS A 337 18.76 8.01 -6.09
N SER A 338 20.08 7.95 -6.07
CA SER A 338 20.94 7.89 -7.24
C SER A 338 21.56 6.50 -7.44
N GLU A 339 22.17 6.26 -8.59
CA GLU A 339 22.92 5.03 -8.86
C GLU A 339 24.03 4.80 -7.83
N ARG A 340 24.71 5.88 -7.40
CA ARG A 340 25.74 5.81 -6.36
C ARG A 340 25.17 5.30 -5.03
N ASP A 341 24.00 5.78 -4.63
CA ASP A 341 23.37 5.37 -3.35
C ASP A 341 23.07 3.87 -3.34
N VAL A 342 22.57 3.30 -4.45
CA VAL A 342 22.26 1.85 -4.53
C VAL A 342 23.52 1.00 -4.59
N ILE A 343 24.59 1.48 -5.21
CA ILE A 343 25.91 0.80 -5.20
C ILE A 343 26.50 0.83 -3.80
N ASP A 344 26.50 1.98 -3.13
CA ASP A 344 26.99 2.12 -1.77
C ASP A 344 26.22 1.23 -0.79
N LEU A 345 24.89 1.14 -0.94
CA LEU A 345 24.09 0.21 -0.15
C LEU A 345 24.51 -1.25 -0.40
N ALA A 346 24.67 -1.64 -1.67
CA ALA A 346 25.02 -3.03 -2.00
C ALA A 346 26.40 -3.42 -1.43
N ILE A 347 27.39 -2.52 -1.47
CA ILE A 347 28.70 -2.72 -0.86
C ILE A 347 28.55 -2.91 0.65
N ARG A 348 27.86 -1.99 1.34
CA ARG A 348 27.70 -2.04 2.80
C ARG A 348 26.90 -3.25 3.27
N LEU A 349 25.87 -3.63 2.51
CA LEU A 349 25.11 -4.82 2.81
C LEU A 349 25.96 -6.11 2.65
N GLY A 350 26.77 -6.18 1.58
CA GLY A 350 27.70 -7.28 1.36
C GLY A 350 28.76 -7.38 2.47
N ASP A 351 29.41 -6.27 2.85
CA ASP A 351 30.39 -6.21 3.94
C ASP A 351 29.76 -6.64 5.28
N ALA A 352 28.53 -6.19 5.56
CA ALA A 352 27.83 -6.53 6.78
C ALA A 352 27.45 -8.02 6.86
N VAL A 353 27.03 -8.59 5.73
CA VAL A 353 26.72 -10.04 5.61
C VAL A 353 27.98 -10.87 5.81
N THR A 354 29.07 -10.56 5.12
CA THR A 354 30.35 -11.25 5.28
C THR A 354 30.79 -11.26 6.75
N GLY A 355 30.80 -10.11 7.40
CA GLY A 355 31.20 -10.02 8.81
C GLY A 355 30.19 -10.60 9.82
N LEU A 356 29.05 -11.12 9.39
CA LEU A 356 28.10 -11.89 10.22
C LEU A 356 28.26 -13.39 10.01
N LEU A 357 28.84 -13.80 8.89
CA LEU A 357 29.05 -15.22 8.55
C LEU A 357 30.44 -15.71 9.03
N ASP A 358 31.40 -14.79 9.23
CA ASP A 358 32.72 -15.04 9.86
C ASP A 358 32.59 -15.17 11.38
#